data_11c8a123ae8ea587e6ae9910ec648767
#
_entry.id   11c8a123ae8ea587e6ae9910ec648767
#
_cell.length_a   1.000
_cell.length_b   1.000
_cell.length_c   1.000
_cell.angle_alpha   90.00
_cell.angle_beta   90.00
_cell.angle_gamma   90.00
#
_symmetry.space_group_name_H-M   'P 1'
#
loop_
_entity.id
_entity.type
_entity.pdbx_description
1 polymer ?
#
loop_
_entity_poly.entity_id
_entity_poly.type
_entity_poly.pdbx_seq_one_letter_code
_entity_poly.pdbx_strand_id
1 'polypeptide(L)'
;MIMTKRTYFTYVLILGSLTALAPFSIDMYLPGFGEIARSLGTSVARVALSLSSFFIGISLGQLLYGPLLGRYGRKKPLYAGLVLYLVATFVCMQAKDMDTLIILRFIQAVGSCAATVAAMAMVRDLFGAKESARVFSLLLLVLGASPMIAPTAGGYIVATWGWRVIFLVLLILGALIFLMTIFFLPESYPADKNFSLKPLPILRNFLSVLREPQFVVYMLVYALAFAGLFAYVSGSPLVFMDVFHVDKKTYGWIFAGLSVAFIGLSQFNSLLLRRYSSQQIIRMALTGQVVVSIVFLMGSIAGWYGLGYTIVMLFMFLACVGFTNPNAAALSLAPFSRNAGSASALLGAAQMGVGALASVGVSVWSNGTATPMVAIIAVTSVLALGVLVVGWMSGRINEVSEGAGTG
;
A
#
# COMPACT_ATOMS: atom_id res chain seq x y z
N MET A 1 8.34 24.94 20.66
CA MET A 1 8.49 25.97 19.63
C MET A 1 7.12 26.28 19.03
N ILE A 2 6.62 27.50 19.14
CA ILE A 2 5.29 27.85 18.57
C ILE A 2 5.46 27.93 17.06
N MET A 3 4.99 26.91 16.37
CA MET A 3 5.05 26.85 14.91
C MET A 3 4.07 27.86 14.29
N THR A 4 4.52 28.67 13.33
CA THR A 4 3.60 29.58 12.62
C THR A 4 2.64 28.78 11.74
N LYS A 5 1.43 29.31 11.47
CA LYS A 5 0.44 28.67 10.59
C LYS A 5 1.04 28.33 9.20
N ARG A 6 1.90 29.21 8.67
CA ARG A 6 2.58 29.03 7.39
C ARG A 6 3.54 27.84 7.44
N THR A 7 4.38 27.75 8.48
CA THR A 7 5.33 26.65 8.67
C THR A 7 4.59 25.30 8.84
N TYR A 8 3.51 25.29 9.63
CA TYR A 8 2.67 24.12 9.80
C TYR A 8 2.13 23.60 8.46
N PHE A 9 1.50 24.49 7.67
CA PHE A 9 0.96 24.13 6.37
C PHE A 9 2.04 23.62 5.40
N THR A 10 3.21 24.27 5.36
CA THR A 10 4.34 23.86 4.51
C THR A 10 4.83 22.46 4.88
N TYR A 11 4.98 22.14 6.18
CA TYR A 11 5.42 20.82 6.61
C TYR A 11 4.39 19.74 6.28
N VAL A 12 3.10 19.99 6.54
CA VAL A 12 2.02 19.06 6.20
C VAL A 12 1.96 18.80 4.69
N LEU A 13 2.12 19.84 3.87
CA LEU A 13 2.13 19.70 2.42
C LEU A 13 3.32 18.83 1.94
N ILE A 14 4.54 19.08 2.44
CA ILE A 14 5.73 18.31 2.06
C ILE A 14 5.59 16.86 2.50
N LEU A 15 5.22 16.63 3.77
CA LEU A 15 5.07 15.27 4.31
C LEU A 15 3.95 14.51 3.61
N GLY A 16 2.85 15.17 3.26
CA GLY A 16 1.78 14.62 2.43
C GLY A 16 2.25 14.24 1.04
N SER A 17 3.00 15.13 0.38
CA SER A 17 3.56 14.85 -0.95
C SER A 17 4.57 13.70 -0.94
N LEU A 18 5.41 13.60 0.11
CA LEU A 18 6.32 12.46 0.31
C LEU A 18 5.56 11.13 0.44
N THR A 19 4.44 11.11 1.17
CA THR A 19 3.63 9.88 1.31
C THR A 19 2.87 9.51 0.04
N ALA A 20 2.51 10.49 -0.80
CA ALA A 20 1.81 10.25 -2.07
C ALA A 20 2.72 9.67 -3.17
N LEU A 21 4.04 9.81 -3.07
CA LEU A 21 4.98 9.49 -4.15
C LEU A 21 4.89 8.02 -4.59
N ALA A 22 4.83 7.08 -3.64
CA ALA A 22 4.73 5.65 -3.94
C ALA A 22 3.36 5.27 -4.54
N PRO A 23 2.19 5.64 -3.96
CA PRO A 23 0.89 5.42 -4.58
C PRO A 23 0.77 6.01 -6.00
N PHE A 24 1.23 7.25 -6.21
CA PHE A 24 1.21 7.82 -7.56
C PHE A 24 2.06 7.02 -8.55
N SER A 25 3.21 6.51 -8.11
CA SER A 25 4.08 5.66 -8.94
C SER A 25 3.45 4.30 -9.27
N ILE A 26 2.55 3.81 -8.43
CA ILE A 26 1.79 2.56 -8.65
C ILE A 26 0.61 2.84 -9.58
N ASP A 27 -0.27 3.73 -9.18
CA ASP A 27 -1.61 3.83 -9.73
C ASP A 27 -1.65 4.58 -11.07
N MET A 28 -0.81 5.62 -11.25
CA MET A 28 -0.72 6.36 -12.53
C MET A 28 -0.18 5.50 -13.67
N TYR A 29 0.57 4.44 -13.34
CA TYR A 29 1.19 3.52 -14.28
C TYR A 29 0.21 2.49 -14.86
N LEU A 30 -0.86 2.13 -14.13
CA LEU A 30 -1.79 1.05 -14.49
C LEU A 30 -2.46 1.22 -15.85
N PRO A 31 -2.98 2.40 -16.25
CA PRO A 31 -3.62 2.59 -17.56
C PRO A 31 -2.67 2.39 -18.73
N GLY A 32 -1.34 2.41 -18.48
CA GLY A 32 -0.29 2.24 -19.47
C GLY A 32 0.03 0.78 -19.83
N PHE A 33 -0.47 -0.21 -19.09
CA PHE A 33 -0.04 -1.61 -19.23
C PHE A 33 -0.16 -2.16 -20.64
N GLY A 34 -1.29 -1.99 -21.30
CA GLY A 34 -1.50 -2.45 -22.66
C GLY A 34 -0.58 -1.78 -23.69
N GLU A 35 -0.26 -0.51 -23.50
CA GLU A 35 0.65 0.22 -24.38
C GLU A 35 2.11 -0.16 -24.15
N ILE A 36 2.51 -0.35 -22.89
CA ILE A 36 3.84 -0.85 -22.51
C ILE A 36 4.06 -2.23 -23.11
N ALA A 37 3.06 -3.13 -22.96
CA ALA A 37 3.12 -4.48 -23.53
C ALA A 37 3.37 -4.45 -25.03
N ARG A 38 2.63 -3.64 -25.78
CA ARG A 38 2.81 -3.46 -27.23
C ARG A 38 4.16 -2.82 -27.57
N SER A 39 4.55 -1.77 -26.84
CA SER A 39 5.80 -1.02 -27.09
C SER A 39 7.05 -1.86 -26.83
N LEU A 40 7.02 -2.76 -25.84
CA LEU A 40 8.15 -3.61 -25.45
C LEU A 40 8.03 -5.05 -25.95
N GLY A 41 7.06 -5.36 -26.86
CA GLY A 41 6.89 -6.68 -27.45
C GLY A 41 6.60 -7.80 -26.44
N THR A 42 5.76 -7.52 -25.43
CA THR A 42 5.47 -8.46 -24.33
C THR A 42 3.97 -8.55 -24.03
N SER A 43 3.58 -9.38 -23.07
CA SER A 43 2.20 -9.49 -22.60
C SER A 43 1.89 -8.53 -21.45
N VAL A 44 0.60 -8.15 -21.28
CA VAL A 44 0.13 -7.34 -20.15
C VAL A 44 0.42 -8.04 -18.82
N ALA A 45 0.31 -9.36 -18.76
CA ALA A 45 0.66 -10.16 -17.59
C ALA A 45 2.15 -9.97 -17.19
N ARG A 46 3.07 -9.91 -18.18
CA ARG A 46 4.48 -9.65 -17.90
C ARG A 46 4.73 -8.21 -17.44
N VAL A 47 3.98 -7.24 -17.95
CA VAL A 47 4.02 -5.86 -17.46
C VAL A 47 3.59 -5.79 -15.98
N ALA A 48 2.60 -6.57 -15.56
CA ALA A 48 2.17 -6.64 -14.17
C ALA A 48 3.29 -7.12 -13.21
N LEU A 49 4.28 -7.91 -13.70
CA LEU A 49 5.46 -8.27 -12.89
C LEU A 49 6.31 -7.06 -12.49
N SER A 50 6.32 -5.98 -13.27
CA SER A 50 7.01 -4.75 -12.88
C SER A 50 6.35 -4.06 -11.68
N LEU A 51 5.05 -4.23 -11.51
CA LEU A 51 4.31 -3.78 -10.32
C LEU A 51 4.61 -4.68 -9.13
N SER A 52 4.64 -6.00 -9.33
CA SER A 52 5.06 -6.95 -8.29
C SER A 52 6.48 -6.66 -7.79
N SER A 53 7.40 -6.36 -8.71
CA SER A 53 8.77 -5.93 -8.41
C SER A 53 8.80 -4.64 -7.58
N PHE A 54 7.92 -3.69 -7.89
CA PHE A 54 7.76 -2.46 -7.12
C PHE A 54 7.28 -2.75 -5.69
N PHE A 55 6.32 -3.64 -5.49
CA PHE A 55 5.86 -4.04 -4.16
C PHE A 55 6.97 -4.71 -3.34
N ILE A 56 7.78 -5.59 -3.97
CA ILE A 56 8.96 -6.19 -3.33
C ILE A 56 9.95 -5.09 -2.90
N GLY A 57 10.19 -4.10 -3.77
CA GLY A 57 11.07 -2.97 -3.47
C GLY A 57 10.61 -2.16 -2.26
N ILE A 58 9.29 -1.87 -2.14
CA ILE A 58 8.74 -1.21 -0.95
C ILE A 58 8.89 -2.10 0.28
N SER A 59 8.57 -3.40 0.18
CA SER A 59 8.67 -4.35 1.29
C SER A 59 10.07 -4.36 1.89
N LEU A 60 11.10 -4.52 1.07
CA LEU A 60 12.50 -4.50 1.50
C LEU A 60 12.93 -3.11 2.00
N GLY A 61 12.47 -2.06 1.32
CA GLY A 61 12.72 -0.67 1.72
C GLY A 61 12.22 -0.36 3.12
N GLN A 62 11.06 -0.85 3.52
CA GLN A 62 10.51 -0.63 4.86
C GLN A 62 11.42 -1.21 5.96
N LEU A 63 12.01 -2.38 5.73
CA LEU A 63 12.96 -2.98 6.68
C LEU A 63 14.30 -2.23 6.70
N LEU A 64 14.71 -1.66 5.58
CA LEU A 64 15.97 -0.95 5.41
C LEU A 64 15.95 0.45 6.01
N TYR A 65 14.93 1.26 5.70
CA TYR A 65 14.93 2.68 6.06
C TYR A 65 14.70 2.94 7.54
N GLY A 66 14.02 2.06 8.29
CA GLY A 66 13.85 2.21 9.72
C GLY A 66 15.19 2.40 10.47
N PRO A 67 16.12 1.44 10.38
CA PRO A 67 17.45 1.56 10.96
C PRO A 67 18.29 2.73 10.40
N LEU A 68 18.24 2.99 9.10
CA LEU A 68 18.99 4.08 8.47
C LEU A 68 18.58 5.45 9.00
N LEU A 69 17.28 5.68 9.15
CA LEU A 69 16.73 6.92 9.71
C LEU A 69 17.11 7.13 11.19
N GLY A 70 17.26 6.06 11.95
CA GLY A 70 17.76 6.12 13.33
C GLY A 70 19.24 6.50 13.38
N ARG A 71 20.06 5.87 12.55
CA ARG A 71 21.54 6.05 12.56
C ARG A 71 22.00 7.38 11.99
N TYR A 72 21.43 7.81 10.85
CA TYR A 72 21.95 8.93 10.07
C TYR A 72 21.09 10.21 10.18
N GLY A 73 20.03 10.19 10.99
CA GLY A 73 19.01 11.26 10.99
C GLY A 73 18.00 11.07 9.87
N ARG A 74 17.00 11.95 9.78
CA ARG A 74 15.88 11.78 8.84
C ARG A 74 16.23 12.21 7.41
N LYS A 75 16.94 13.33 7.25
CA LYS A 75 17.17 13.94 5.93
C LYS A 75 18.14 13.15 5.07
N LYS A 76 19.25 12.64 5.62
CA LYS A 76 20.29 11.97 4.80
C LYS A 76 19.75 10.72 4.07
N PRO A 77 19.10 9.74 4.75
CA PRO A 77 18.51 8.60 4.05
C PRO A 77 17.35 8.99 3.12
N LEU A 78 16.57 10.02 3.49
CA LEU A 78 15.51 10.55 2.65
C LEU A 78 16.06 11.13 1.34
N TYR A 79 17.12 11.91 1.39
CA TYR A 79 17.77 12.47 0.21
C TYR A 79 18.34 11.39 -0.69
N ALA A 80 19.05 10.43 -0.11
CA ALA A 80 19.59 9.29 -0.86
C ALA A 80 18.47 8.50 -1.57
N GLY A 81 17.35 8.24 -0.87
CA GLY A 81 16.19 7.57 -1.45
C GLY A 81 15.52 8.38 -2.55
N LEU A 82 15.33 9.69 -2.37
CA LEU A 82 14.73 10.55 -3.41
C LEU A 82 15.63 10.66 -4.64
N VAL A 83 16.95 10.76 -4.48
CA VAL A 83 17.89 10.74 -5.62
C VAL A 83 17.80 9.39 -6.34
N LEU A 84 17.79 8.27 -5.60
CA LEU A 84 17.63 6.94 -6.18
C LEU A 84 16.32 6.82 -6.96
N TYR A 85 15.21 7.34 -6.41
CA TYR A 85 13.91 7.39 -7.07
C TYR A 85 13.97 8.18 -8.38
N LEU A 86 14.56 9.40 -8.36
CA LEU A 86 14.66 10.26 -9.54
C LEU A 86 15.47 9.62 -10.64
N VAL A 87 16.64 9.07 -10.31
CA VAL A 87 17.51 8.37 -11.29
C VAL A 87 16.79 7.16 -11.88
N ALA A 88 16.20 6.31 -11.03
CA ALA A 88 15.46 5.15 -11.51
C ALA A 88 14.26 5.55 -12.39
N THR A 89 13.51 6.58 -12.02
CA THR A 89 12.37 7.10 -12.79
C THR A 89 12.82 7.61 -14.17
N PHE A 90 13.92 8.34 -14.23
CA PHE A 90 14.50 8.84 -15.49
C PHE A 90 14.91 7.69 -16.40
N VAL A 91 15.54 6.64 -15.86
CA VAL A 91 15.97 5.48 -16.64
C VAL A 91 14.77 4.61 -17.05
N CYS A 92 13.71 4.48 -16.20
CA CYS A 92 12.45 3.82 -16.58
C CYS A 92 11.83 4.42 -17.86
N MET A 93 11.90 5.74 -18.01
CA MET A 93 11.40 6.43 -19.21
C MET A 93 12.11 5.98 -20.49
N GLN A 94 13.37 5.52 -20.38
CA GLN A 94 14.20 5.10 -21.50
C GLN A 94 14.26 3.58 -21.69
N ALA A 95 13.50 2.80 -20.90
CA ALA A 95 13.52 1.34 -20.98
C ALA A 95 13.15 0.84 -22.39
N LYS A 96 13.95 -0.09 -22.90
CA LYS A 96 13.81 -0.70 -24.23
C LYS A 96 13.31 -2.13 -24.18
N ASP A 97 13.37 -2.77 -23.03
CA ASP A 97 12.93 -4.14 -22.78
C ASP A 97 12.24 -4.25 -21.41
N MET A 98 11.47 -5.33 -21.23
CA MET A 98 10.66 -5.51 -20.05
C MET A 98 11.49 -5.88 -18.82
N ASP A 99 12.56 -6.62 -18.95
CA ASP A 99 13.37 -7.08 -17.82
C ASP A 99 14.11 -5.89 -17.17
N THR A 100 14.65 -5.00 -17.99
CA THR A 100 15.20 -3.73 -17.54
C THR A 100 14.14 -2.91 -16.78
N LEU A 101 12.92 -2.80 -17.31
CA LEU A 101 11.85 -2.06 -16.64
C LEU A 101 11.48 -2.69 -15.30
N ILE A 102 11.40 -4.01 -15.19
CA ILE A 102 11.12 -4.74 -13.94
C ILE A 102 12.18 -4.40 -12.87
N ILE A 103 13.47 -4.45 -13.23
CA ILE A 103 14.57 -4.14 -12.31
C ILE A 103 14.53 -2.66 -11.88
N LEU A 104 14.32 -1.76 -12.82
CA LEU A 104 14.25 -0.33 -12.54
C LEU A 104 13.05 0.03 -11.66
N ARG A 105 11.93 -0.64 -11.81
CA ARG A 105 10.75 -0.47 -10.95
C ARG A 105 11.03 -0.90 -9.52
N PHE A 106 11.81 -1.97 -9.32
CA PHE A 106 12.29 -2.36 -7.99
C PHE A 106 13.15 -1.24 -7.35
N ILE A 107 14.13 -0.73 -8.10
CA ILE A 107 15.03 0.33 -7.63
C ILE A 107 14.24 1.62 -7.31
N GLN A 108 13.32 1.99 -8.17
CA GLN A 108 12.42 3.13 -7.99
C GLN A 108 11.59 2.99 -6.71
N ALA A 109 11.09 1.78 -6.44
CA ALA A 109 10.29 1.48 -5.25
C ALA A 109 11.10 1.60 -3.97
N VAL A 110 12.33 1.07 -3.94
CA VAL A 110 13.26 1.26 -2.81
C VAL A 110 13.47 2.77 -2.55
N GLY A 111 13.68 3.55 -3.61
CA GLY A 111 13.82 5.00 -3.49
C GLY A 111 12.57 5.69 -2.92
N SER A 112 11.39 5.37 -3.43
CA SER A 112 10.11 5.96 -2.97
C SER A 112 9.75 5.58 -1.54
N CYS A 113 10.15 4.39 -1.08
CA CYS A 113 9.92 3.92 0.28
C CYS A 113 10.57 4.83 1.32
N ALA A 114 11.76 5.39 1.03
CA ALA A 114 12.42 6.37 1.91
C ALA A 114 11.50 7.55 2.23
N ALA A 115 10.78 8.05 1.23
CA ALA A 115 9.89 9.20 1.36
C ALA A 115 8.75 8.90 2.36
N THR A 116 8.08 7.75 2.21
CA THR A 116 6.97 7.35 3.08
C THR A 116 7.45 7.10 4.51
N VAL A 117 8.52 6.32 4.70
CA VAL A 117 9.03 5.96 6.03
C VAL A 117 9.58 7.18 6.76
N ALA A 118 10.30 8.07 6.07
CA ALA A 118 10.80 9.31 6.65
C ALA A 118 9.65 10.26 7.01
N ALA A 119 8.65 10.43 6.15
CA ALA A 119 7.50 11.29 6.42
C ALA A 119 6.77 10.87 7.70
N MET A 120 6.47 9.58 7.85
CA MET A 120 5.80 9.04 9.05
C MET A 120 6.63 9.23 10.33
N ALA A 121 7.98 9.11 10.24
CA ALA A 121 8.86 9.37 11.36
C ALA A 121 8.90 10.86 11.70
N MET A 122 9.03 11.74 10.70
CA MET A 122 9.12 13.19 10.90
C MET A 122 7.84 13.81 11.45
N VAL A 123 6.65 13.23 11.17
CA VAL A 123 5.41 13.67 11.82
C VAL A 123 5.53 13.54 13.34
N ARG A 124 6.05 12.43 13.83
CA ARG A 124 6.23 12.21 15.28
C ARG A 124 7.29 13.12 15.91
N ASP A 125 8.31 13.47 15.13
CA ASP A 125 9.42 14.28 15.59
C ASP A 125 9.06 15.79 15.62
N LEU A 126 8.30 16.27 14.63
CA LEU A 126 8.04 17.70 14.42
C LEU A 126 6.79 18.21 15.13
N PHE A 127 5.83 17.32 15.41
CA PHE A 127 4.53 17.70 15.97
C PHE A 127 4.32 17.06 17.36
N GLY A 128 3.70 17.80 18.28
CA GLY A 128 3.28 17.24 19.55
C GLY A 128 2.20 16.16 19.39
N ALA A 129 1.97 15.33 20.40
CA ALA A 129 1.10 14.14 20.29
C ALA A 129 -0.30 14.42 19.68
N LYS A 130 -0.97 15.50 20.13
CA LYS A 130 -2.29 15.90 19.62
C LYS A 130 -2.25 16.37 18.16
N GLU A 131 -1.22 17.14 17.81
CA GLU A 131 -1.04 17.64 16.45
C GLU A 131 -0.60 16.54 15.48
N SER A 132 0.27 15.62 15.95
CA SER A 132 0.68 14.43 15.18
C SER A 132 -0.52 13.60 14.74
N ALA A 133 -1.49 13.35 15.62
CA ALA A 133 -2.71 12.62 15.27
C ALA A 133 -3.48 13.31 14.13
N ARG A 134 -3.59 14.65 14.19
CA ARG A 134 -4.24 15.44 13.14
C ARG A 134 -3.47 15.37 11.81
N VAL A 135 -2.14 15.51 11.88
CA VAL A 135 -1.29 15.43 10.68
C VAL A 135 -1.35 14.03 10.07
N PHE A 136 -1.29 12.96 10.87
CA PHE A 136 -1.47 11.58 10.35
C PHE A 136 -2.82 11.41 9.64
N SER A 137 -3.91 11.97 10.18
CA SER A 137 -5.21 11.93 9.51
C SER A 137 -5.19 12.63 8.15
N LEU A 138 -4.48 13.76 8.03
CA LEU A 138 -4.31 14.46 6.74
C LEU A 138 -3.45 13.65 5.77
N LEU A 139 -2.37 13.00 6.24
CA LEU A 139 -1.56 12.12 5.41
C LEU A 139 -2.36 10.90 4.91
N LEU A 140 -3.19 10.32 5.76
CA LEU A 140 -4.11 9.23 5.38
C LEU A 140 -5.14 9.69 4.34
N LEU A 141 -5.62 10.94 4.43
CA LEU A 141 -6.49 11.53 3.41
C LEU A 141 -5.76 11.63 2.06
N VAL A 142 -4.50 12.07 2.05
CA VAL A 142 -3.67 12.15 0.85
C VAL A 142 -3.44 10.76 0.25
N LEU A 143 -3.09 9.78 1.08
CA LEU A 143 -2.96 8.38 0.66
C LEU A 143 -4.26 7.84 0.06
N GLY A 144 -5.40 8.21 0.67
CA GLY A 144 -6.71 7.85 0.20
C GLY A 144 -7.13 8.52 -1.11
N ALA A 145 -6.77 9.78 -1.32
CA ALA A 145 -7.07 10.50 -2.55
C ALA A 145 -6.21 10.04 -3.73
N SER A 146 -5.01 9.52 -3.46
CA SER A 146 -4.06 9.10 -4.52
C SER A 146 -4.64 8.08 -5.50
N PRO A 147 -5.30 6.98 -5.08
CA PRO A 147 -5.90 6.02 -6.01
C PRO A 147 -7.10 6.57 -6.79
N MET A 148 -7.69 7.66 -6.36
CA MET A 148 -8.75 8.33 -7.13
C MET A 148 -8.19 9.20 -8.24
N ILE A 149 -7.10 9.91 -7.96
CA ILE A 149 -6.50 10.91 -8.86
C ILE A 149 -5.51 10.26 -9.83
N ALA A 150 -4.62 9.39 -9.33
CA ALA A 150 -3.49 8.91 -10.10
C ALA A 150 -3.87 8.05 -11.32
N PRO A 151 -4.78 7.06 -11.25
CA PRO A 151 -5.16 6.29 -12.44
C PRO A 151 -5.95 7.13 -13.44
N THR A 152 -6.78 8.06 -12.95
CA THR A 152 -7.52 8.97 -13.83
C THR A 152 -6.55 9.87 -14.61
N ALA A 153 -5.61 10.53 -13.91
CA ALA A 153 -4.57 11.33 -14.55
C ALA A 153 -3.71 10.48 -15.50
N GLY A 154 -3.31 9.28 -15.07
CA GLY A 154 -2.57 8.32 -15.88
C GLY A 154 -3.31 7.92 -17.16
N GLY A 155 -4.62 7.67 -17.08
CA GLY A 155 -5.45 7.35 -18.23
C GLY A 155 -5.46 8.45 -19.29
N TYR A 156 -5.60 9.71 -18.87
CA TYR A 156 -5.52 10.86 -19.78
C TYR A 156 -4.12 11.04 -20.37
N ILE A 157 -3.06 10.93 -19.55
CA ILE A 157 -1.66 11.06 -20.00
C ILE A 157 -1.33 10.00 -21.04
N VAL A 158 -1.64 8.73 -20.75
CA VAL A 158 -1.33 7.62 -21.66
C VAL A 158 -2.13 7.73 -22.95
N ALA A 159 -3.39 8.14 -22.89
CA ALA A 159 -4.22 8.30 -24.07
C ALA A 159 -3.73 9.40 -25.02
N THR A 160 -3.05 10.43 -24.50
CA THR A 160 -2.66 11.61 -25.29
C THR A 160 -1.18 11.59 -25.68
N TRP A 161 -0.28 11.21 -24.75
CA TRP A 161 1.18 11.37 -24.92
C TRP A 161 1.96 10.06 -24.76
N GLY A 162 1.27 8.97 -24.43
CA GLY A 162 1.89 7.65 -24.28
C GLY A 162 2.46 7.40 -22.88
N TRP A 163 2.82 6.13 -22.65
CA TRP A 163 3.19 5.63 -21.32
C TRP A 163 4.48 6.22 -20.74
N ARG A 164 5.44 6.60 -21.61
CA ARG A 164 6.72 7.18 -21.14
C ARG A 164 6.55 8.51 -20.41
N VAL A 165 5.52 9.28 -20.80
CA VAL A 165 5.22 10.58 -20.18
C VAL A 165 4.75 10.42 -18.73
N ILE A 166 4.22 9.25 -18.34
CA ILE A 166 3.95 8.95 -16.92
C ILE A 166 5.22 9.12 -16.08
N PHE A 167 6.32 8.51 -16.53
CA PHE A 167 7.60 8.61 -15.81
C PHE A 167 8.16 10.03 -15.82
N LEU A 168 7.93 10.81 -16.90
CA LEU A 168 8.30 12.21 -16.92
C LEU A 168 7.52 13.02 -15.87
N VAL A 169 6.21 12.81 -15.75
CA VAL A 169 5.38 13.47 -14.74
C VAL A 169 5.84 13.06 -13.32
N LEU A 170 6.08 11.78 -13.08
CA LEU A 170 6.60 11.28 -11.80
C LEU A 170 7.99 11.84 -11.48
N LEU A 171 8.85 12.02 -12.47
CA LEU A 171 10.16 12.63 -12.33
C LEU A 171 10.03 14.11 -11.90
N ILE A 172 9.16 14.86 -12.56
CA ILE A 172 8.90 16.27 -12.23
C ILE A 172 8.33 16.39 -10.81
N LEU A 173 7.31 15.58 -10.47
CA LEU A 173 6.74 15.56 -9.13
C LEU A 173 7.78 15.19 -8.07
N GLY A 174 8.56 14.14 -8.30
CA GLY A 174 9.64 13.72 -7.40
C GLY A 174 10.71 14.80 -7.23
N ALA A 175 11.11 15.49 -8.31
CA ALA A 175 12.07 16.58 -8.25
C ALA A 175 11.52 17.78 -7.46
N LEU A 176 10.26 18.15 -7.65
CA LEU A 176 9.62 19.22 -6.87
C LEU A 176 9.57 18.85 -5.38
N ILE A 177 9.17 17.61 -5.04
CA ILE A 177 9.16 17.12 -3.65
C ILE A 177 10.58 17.15 -3.07
N PHE A 178 11.59 16.74 -3.83
CA PHE A 178 12.99 16.76 -3.39
C PHE A 178 13.47 18.17 -3.10
N LEU A 179 13.22 19.13 -3.99
CA LEU A 179 13.55 20.54 -3.78
C LEU A 179 12.83 21.12 -2.56
N MET A 180 11.53 20.88 -2.44
CA MET A 180 10.77 21.31 -1.26
C MET A 180 11.35 20.72 0.04
N THR A 181 11.77 19.46 0.02
CA THR A 181 12.39 18.79 1.16
C THR A 181 13.74 19.39 1.53
N ILE A 182 14.57 19.76 0.54
CA ILE A 182 15.86 20.41 0.79
C ILE A 182 15.67 21.77 1.46
N PHE A 183 14.84 22.62 0.88
CA PHE A 183 14.76 24.03 1.25
C PHE A 183 13.87 24.32 2.45
N PHE A 184 12.82 23.53 2.66
CA PHE A 184 11.79 23.86 3.65
C PHE A 184 11.67 22.86 4.79
N LEU A 185 12.13 21.61 4.64
CA LEU A 185 12.01 20.62 5.70
C LEU A 185 13.27 20.62 6.59
N PRO A 186 13.16 20.83 7.93
CA PRO A 186 14.32 20.77 8.82
C PRO A 186 14.74 19.32 9.10
N GLU A 187 15.97 19.14 9.63
CA GLU A 187 16.31 17.87 10.28
C GLU A 187 15.51 17.77 11.57
N SER A 188 14.73 16.70 11.71
CA SER A 188 13.82 16.54 12.85
C SER A 188 14.36 15.64 13.96
N TYR A 189 15.39 14.85 13.64
CA TYR A 189 16.00 13.93 14.59
C TYR A 189 17.52 13.88 14.38
N PRO A 190 18.31 14.16 15.39
CA PRO A 190 19.77 14.12 15.25
C PRO A 190 20.25 12.68 15.02
N ALA A 191 21.33 12.57 14.24
CA ALA A 191 21.95 11.27 13.96
C ALA A 191 22.46 10.61 15.26
N ASP A 192 22.02 9.39 15.55
CA ASP A 192 22.49 8.63 16.69
C ASP A 192 23.66 7.72 16.30
N LYS A 193 24.89 8.17 16.61
CA LYS A 193 26.11 7.41 16.33
C LYS A 193 26.22 6.10 17.09
N ASN A 194 25.44 5.92 18.16
CA ASN A 194 25.43 4.69 18.95
C ASN A 194 24.42 3.67 18.42
N PHE A 195 23.51 4.10 17.52
CA PHE A 195 22.56 3.19 16.89
C PHE A 195 23.30 2.17 16.01
N SER A 196 23.18 0.90 16.33
CA SER A 196 23.90 -0.17 15.62
C SER A 196 23.20 -0.53 14.30
N LEU A 197 23.94 -0.45 13.20
CA LEU A 197 23.52 -0.98 11.89
C LEU A 197 23.96 -2.43 11.66
N LYS A 198 24.59 -3.09 12.68
CA LYS A 198 24.99 -4.49 12.55
C LYS A 198 23.72 -5.34 12.28
N PRO A 199 23.78 -6.30 11.33
CA PRO A 199 22.61 -7.11 10.98
C PRO A 199 22.03 -7.89 12.17
N LEU A 200 22.87 -8.42 13.06
CA LEU A 200 22.44 -9.25 14.17
C LEU A 200 21.56 -8.54 15.21
N PRO A 201 21.89 -7.32 15.71
CA PRO A 201 20.98 -6.54 16.56
C PRO A 201 19.65 -6.18 15.88
N ILE A 202 19.69 -5.80 14.60
CA ILE A 202 18.48 -5.48 13.84
C ILE A 202 17.59 -6.73 13.71
N LEU A 203 18.17 -7.85 13.30
CA LEU A 203 17.47 -9.13 13.20
C LEU A 203 16.90 -9.58 14.55
N ARG A 204 17.66 -9.42 15.64
CA ARG A 204 17.18 -9.75 16.99
C ARG A 204 15.98 -8.91 17.41
N ASN A 205 15.96 -7.61 17.06
CA ASN A 205 14.80 -6.76 17.29
C ASN A 205 13.57 -7.21 16.49
N PHE A 206 13.72 -7.55 15.20
CA PHE A 206 12.63 -8.10 14.41
C PHE A 206 12.15 -9.46 14.94
N LEU A 207 13.07 -10.35 15.31
CA LEU A 207 12.70 -11.63 15.91
C LEU A 207 12.00 -11.49 17.26
N SER A 208 12.35 -10.47 18.07
CA SER A 208 11.64 -10.18 19.32
C SER A 208 10.18 -9.79 19.08
N VAL A 209 9.90 -9.03 18.01
CA VAL A 209 8.55 -8.64 17.60
C VAL A 209 7.76 -9.86 17.09
N LEU A 210 8.40 -10.72 16.30
CA LEU A 210 7.77 -11.93 15.75
C LEU A 210 7.51 -13.02 16.83
N ARG A 211 8.07 -12.89 18.04
CA ARG A 211 7.75 -13.78 19.17
C ARG A 211 6.42 -13.45 19.85
N GLU A 212 5.85 -12.26 19.57
CA GLU A 212 4.56 -11.85 20.12
C GLU A 212 3.42 -12.51 19.31
N PRO A 213 2.66 -13.47 19.89
CA PRO A 213 1.66 -14.24 19.13
C PRO A 213 0.53 -13.36 18.57
N GLN A 214 0.10 -12.34 19.34
CA GLN A 214 -0.94 -11.40 18.89
C GLN A 214 -0.48 -10.63 17.66
N PHE A 215 0.78 -10.16 17.66
CA PHE A 215 1.35 -9.47 16.51
C PHE A 215 1.32 -10.36 15.26
N VAL A 216 1.82 -11.58 15.37
CA VAL A 216 1.93 -12.49 14.21
C VAL A 216 0.57 -12.79 13.62
N VAL A 217 -0.45 -13.08 14.44
CA VAL A 217 -1.80 -13.37 13.96
C VAL A 217 -2.38 -12.17 13.23
N TYR A 218 -2.40 -10.98 13.87
CA TYR A 218 -3.00 -9.81 13.24
C TYR A 218 -2.17 -9.23 12.10
N MET A 219 -0.85 -9.39 12.09
CA MET A 219 0.01 -9.06 10.96
C MET A 219 -0.32 -9.93 9.73
N LEU A 220 -0.48 -11.24 9.92
CA LEU A 220 -0.85 -12.14 8.83
C LEU A 220 -2.28 -11.87 8.32
N VAL A 221 -3.23 -11.62 9.22
CA VAL A 221 -4.59 -11.20 8.85
C VAL A 221 -4.55 -9.91 8.03
N TYR A 222 -3.79 -8.90 8.50
CA TYR A 222 -3.60 -7.63 7.81
C TYR A 222 -3.01 -7.82 6.42
N ALA A 223 -1.93 -8.57 6.30
CA ALA A 223 -1.22 -8.78 5.04
C ALA A 223 -2.05 -9.60 4.04
N LEU A 224 -2.70 -10.68 4.47
CA LEU A 224 -3.52 -11.55 3.63
C LEU A 224 -4.82 -10.89 3.18
N ALA A 225 -5.52 -10.19 4.08
CA ALA A 225 -6.74 -9.46 3.72
C ALA A 225 -6.45 -8.36 2.68
N PHE A 226 -5.30 -7.69 2.80
CA PHE A 226 -4.88 -6.65 1.87
C PHE A 226 -4.28 -7.19 0.57
N ALA A 227 -3.78 -8.42 0.56
CA ALA A 227 -3.20 -9.05 -0.63
C ALA A 227 -4.19 -9.15 -1.80
N GLY A 228 -5.48 -9.36 -1.50
CA GLY A 228 -6.54 -9.33 -2.50
C GLY A 228 -6.69 -7.96 -3.19
N LEU A 229 -6.45 -6.85 -2.47
CA LEU A 229 -6.41 -5.52 -3.10
C LEU A 229 -5.24 -5.43 -4.08
N PHE A 230 -4.06 -5.95 -3.75
CA PHE A 230 -2.94 -5.96 -4.69
C PHE A 230 -3.16 -6.90 -5.88
N ALA A 231 -3.88 -8.01 -5.68
CA ALA A 231 -4.33 -8.86 -6.78
C ALA A 231 -5.28 -8.07 -7.72
N TYR A 232 -6.23 -7.31 -7.16
CA TYR A 232 -7.08 -6.40 -7.93
C TYR A 232 -6.25 -5.34 -8.66
N VAL A 233 -5.36 -4.62 -7.96
CA VAL A 233 -4.56 -3.54 -8.57
C VAL A 233 -3.74 -4.06 -9.74
N SER A 234 -3.06 -5.21 -9.61
CA SER A 234 -2.22 -5.77 -10.67
C SER A 234 -3.01 -6.42 -11.80
N GLY A 235 -4.17 -7.01 -11.51
CA GLY A 235 -5.02 -7.68 -12.50
C GLY A 235 -6.01 -6.77 -13.19
N SER A 236 -6.34 -5.62 -12.59
CA SER A 236 -7.38 -4.73 -13.11
C SER A 236 -7.12 -4.18 -14.52
N PRO A 237 -5.89 -3.85 -14.95
CA PRO A 237 -5.65 -3.42 -16.31
C PRO A 237 -6.03 -4.49 -17.33
N LEU A 238 -5.64 -5.74 -17.10
CA LEU A 238 -5.99 -6.86 -17.97
C LEU A 238 -7.51 -7.09 -17.98
N VAL A 239 -8.14 -7.12 -16.81
CA VAL A 239 -9.59 -7.40 -16.71
C VAL A 239 -10.42 -6.29 -17.32
N PHE A 240 -10.16 -5.04 -17.02
CA PHE A 240 -10.99 -3.93 -17.51
C PHE A 240 -10.66 -3.54 -18.95
N MET A 241 -9.38 -3.45 -19.34
CA MET A 241 -9.01 -2.94 -20.65
C MET A 241 -8.91 -4.02 -21.71
N ASP A 242 -8.41 -5.23 -21.38
CA ASP A 242 -8.24 -6.30 -22.38
C ASP A 242 -9.46 -7.22 -22.44
N VAL A 243 -10.07 -7.62 -21.29
CA VAL A 243 -11.24 -8.53 -21.26
C VAL A 243 -12.52 -7.77 -21.51
N PHE A 244 -12.75 -6.64 -20.84
CA PHE A 244 -13.98 -5.84 -21.02
C PHE A 244 -13.86 -4.70 -22.02
N HIS A 245 -12.71 -4.51 -22.66
CA HIS A 245 -12.44 -3.50 -23.68
C HIS A 245 -12.76 -2.05 -23.23
N VAL A 246 -12.61 -1.78 -21.94
CA VAL A 246 -12.78 -0.44 -21.37
C VAL A 246 -11.61 0.45 -21.81
N ASP A 247 -11.89 1.66 -22.28
CA ASP A 247 -10.84 2.61 -22.64
C ASP A 247 -10.07 3.14 -21.41
N LYS A 248 -8.87 3.67 -21.64
CA LYS A 248 -7.93 4.11 -20.59
C LYS A 248 -8.51 5.19 -19.66
N LYS A 249 -9.35 6.09 -20.19
CA LYS A 249 -9.95 7.17 -19.39
C LYS A 249 -11.06 6.63 -18.50
N THR A 250 -11.95 5.82 -19.06
CA THR A 250 -13.04 5.16 -18.34
C THR A 250 -12.49 4.20 -17.28
N TYR A 251 -11.40 3.48 -17.56
CA TYR A 251 -10.69 2.67 -16.57
C TYR A 251 -10.26 3.51 -15.35
N GLY A 252 -9.70 4.70 -15.57
CA GLY A 252 -9.33 5.61 -14.49
C GLY A 252 -10.52 6.00 -13.60
N TRP A 253 -11.68 6.29 -14.21
CA TRP A 253 -12.91 6.62 -13.47
C TRP A 253 -13.48 5.41 -12.69
N ILE A 254 -13.44 4.21 -13.28
CA ILE A 254 -13.86 2.98 -12.58
C ILE A 254 -12.94 2.76 -11.37
N PHE A 255 -11.63 2.88 -11.53
CA PHE A 255 -10.68 2.72 -10.45
C PHE A 255 -10.90 3.76 -9.33
N ALA A 256 -11.16 5.02 -9.70
CA ALA A 256 -11.52 6.07 -8.75
C ALA A 256 -12.80 5.73 -7.97
N GLY A 257 -13.84 5.26 -8.65
CA GLY A 257 -15.10 4.84 -8.02
C GLY A 257 -14.92 3.67 -7.04
N LEU A 258 -14.12 2.67 -7.42
CA LEU A 258 -13.78 1.53 -6.55
C LEU A 258 -12.94 1.95 -5.34
N SER A 259 -12.07 2.95 -5.50
CA SER A 259 -11.28 3.50 -4.41
C SER A 259 -12.16 4.17 -3.34
N VAL A 260 -13.33 4.72 -3.72
CA VAL A 260 -14.31 5.25 -2.77
C VAL A 260 -14.83 4.17 -1.83
N ALA A 261 -15.01 2.92 -2.30
CA ALA A 261 -15.42 1.81 -1.43
C ALA A 261 -14.38 1.54 -0.35
N PHE A 262 -13.11 1.44 -0.73
CA PHE A 262 -12.03 1.16 0.21
C PHE A 262 -11.82 2.30 1.21
N ILE A 263 -11.67 3.52 0.71
CA ILE A 263 -11.29 4.69 1.51
C ILE A 263 -12.50 5.28 2.22
N GLY A 264 -13.61 5.48 1.49
CA GLY A 264 -14.82 6.09 2.03
C GLY A 264 -15.38 5.26 3.18
N LEU A 265 -15.49 3.94 3.01
CA LEU A 265 -16.02 3.07 4.07
C LEU A 265 -15.03 2.88 5.22
N SER A 266 -13.72 2.99 5.00
CA SER A 266 -12.75 2.99 6.10
C SER A 266 -12.96 4.17 7.08
N GLN A 267 -13.49 5.31 6.61
CA GLN A 267 -13.82 6.44 7.48
C GLN A 267 -15.00 6.13 8.42
N PHE A 268 -15.95 5.30 7.97
CA PHE A 268 -17.07 4.86 8.82
C PHE A 268 -16.62 3.89 9.93
N ASN A 269 -15.40 3.38 9.87
CA ASN A 269 -14.84 2.54 10.93
C ASN A 269 -14.87 3.25 12.30
N SER A 270 -14.64 4.54 12.33
CA SER A 270 -14.68 5.35 13.56
C SER A 270 -16.09 5.37 14.22
N LEU A 271 -17.15 5.28 13.41
CA LEU A 271 -18.52 5.17 13.90
C LEU A 271 -18.83 3.77 14.44
N LEU A 272 -18.33 2.72 13.75
CA LEU A 272 -18.48 1.33 14.21
C LEU A 272 -17.76 1.09 15.52
N LEU A 273 -16.58 1.66 15.73
CA LEU A 273 -15.79 1.54 16.97
C LEU A 273 -16.50 2.15 18.19
N ARG A 274 -17.57 2.95 18.01
CA ARG A 274 -18.41 3.43 19.13
C ARG A 274 -19.32 2.33 19.69
N ARG A 275 -19.61 1.27 18.93
CA ARG A 275 -20.54 0.17 19.31
C ARG A 275 -19.89 -1.19 19.33
N TYR A 276 -18.83 -1.40 18.54
CA TYR A 276 -18.19 -2.71 18.35
C TYR A 276 -16.70 -2.61 18.64
N SER A 277 -16.12 -3.67 19.18
CA SER A 277 -14.68 -3.78 19.34
C SER A 277 -13.98 -3.99 17.96
N SER A 278 -12.69 -3.62 17.87
CA SER A 278 -11.89 -3.89 16.67
C SER A 278 -11.90 -5.37 16.28
N GLN A 279 -11.95 -6.29 17.23
CA GLN A 279 -12.01 -7.73 17.00
C GLN A 279 -13.35 -8.15 16.36
N GLN A 280 -14.47 -7.60 16.86
CA GLN A 280 -15.80 -7.86 16.28
C GLN A 280 -15.91 -7.31 14.87
N ILE A 281 -15.37 -6.10 14.61
CA ILE A 281 -15.36 -5.51 13.27
C ILE A 281 -14.54 -6.35 12.30
N ILE A 282 -13.32 -6.80 12.68
CA ILE A 282 -12.49 -7.68 11.82
C ILE A 282 -13.24 -8.97 11.51
N ARG A 283 -13.85 -9.61 12.49
CA ARG A 283 -14.60 -10.87 12.29
C ARG A 283 -15.72 -10.70 11.27
N MET A 284 -16.56 -9.66 11.44
CA MET A 284 -17.66 -9.36 10.51
C MET A 284 -17.14 -9.03 9.12
N ALA A 285 -16.12 -8.16 9.03
CA ALA A 285 -15.58 -7.71 7.76
C ALA A 285 -14.88 -8.84 6.99
N LEU A 286 -14.07 -9.69 7.66
CA LEU A 286 -13.42 -10.84 7.01
C LEU A 286 -14.42 -11.89 6.58
N THR A 287 -15.47 -12.17 7.38
CA THR A 287 -16.54 -13.09 6.96
C THR A 287 -17.24 -12.56 5.71
N GLY A 288 -17.60 -11.28 5.70
CA GLY A 288 -18.15 -10.63 4.51
C GLY A 288 -17.21 -10.67 3.31
N GLN A 289 -15.91 -10.42 3.53
CA GLN A 289 -14.87 -10.50 2.49
C GLN A 289 -14.78 -11.89 1.86
N VAL A 290 -14.82 -12.95 2.68
CA VAL A 290 -14.82 -14.36 2.20
C VAL A 290 -16.08 -14.67 1.42
N VAL A 291 -17.26 -14.31 1.93
CA VAL A 291 -18.53 -14.54 1.23
C VAL A 291 -18.53 -13.86 -0.14
N VAL A 292 -18.21 -12.57 -0.18
CA VAL A 292 -18.14 -11.79 -1.43
C VAL A 292 -17.14 -12.40 -2.41
N SER A 293 -15.95 -12.77 -1.94
CA SER A 293 -14.90 -13.31 -2.81
C SER A 293 -15.24 -14.69 -3.36
N ILE A 294 -15.93 -15.54 -2.58
CA ILE A 294 -16.41 -16.85 -3.05
C ILE A 294 -17.53 -16.67 -4.08
N VAL A 295 -18.52 -15.80 -3.81
CA VAL A 295 -19.59 -15.50 -4.78
C VAL A 295 -18.98 -14.94 -6.07
N PHE A 296 -18.00 -14.04 -5.97
CA PHE A 296 -17.31 -13.50 -7.12
C PHE A 296 -16.58 -14.59 -7.92
N LEU A 297 -15.90 -15.53 -7.24
CA LEU A 297 -15.22 -16.65 -7.88
C LEU A 297 -16.21 -17.60 -8.58
N MET A 298 -17.30 -17.95 -7.91
CA MET A 298 -18.34 -18.81 -8.50
C MET A 298 -18.95 -18.18 -9.75
N GLY A 299 -19.29 -16.89 -9.69
CA GLY A 299 -19.79 -16.17 -10.86
C GLY A 299 -18.78 -16.09 -11.99
N SER A 300 -17.49 -15.90 -11.66
CA SER A 300 -16.41 -15.90 -12.66
C SER A 300 -16.25 -17.24 -13.38
N ILE A 301 -16.35 -18.36 -12.64
CA ILE A 301 -16.27 -19.71 -13.19
C ILE A 301 -17.55 -20.06 -14.00
N ALA A 302 -18.72 -19.64 -13.52
CA ALA A 302 -20.01 -19.89 -14.19
C ALA A 302 -20.23 -19.00 -15.44
N GLY A 303 -19.30 -18.12 -15.76
CA GLY A 303 -19.43 -17.23 -16.91
C GLY A 303 -20.40 -16.03 -16.73
N TRP A 304 -20.79 -15.73 -15.49
CA TRP A 304 -21.66 -14.58 -15.16
C TRP A 304 -20.91 -13.25 -15.12
N TYR A 305 -19.62 -13.25 -15.42
CA TYR A 305 -18.80 -12.06 -15.33
C TYR A 305 -19.10 -11.08 -16.49
N GLY A 306 -19.88 -10.05 -16.15
CA GLY A 306 -19.98 -8.82 -16.93
C GLY A 306 -19.28 -7.67 -16.22
N LEU A 307 -19.07 -6.57 -16.91
CA LEU A 307 -18.44 -5.37 -16.34
C LEU A 307 -19.14 -4.90 -15.05
N GLY A 308 -20.45 -4.80 -15.07
CA GLY A 308 -21.25 -4.35 -13.90
C GLY A 308 -21.13 -5.30 -12.71
N TYR A 309 -21.21 -6.61 -12.93
CA TYR A 309 -21.03 -7.61 -11.88
C TYR A 309 -19.64 -7.50 -11.24
N THR A 310 -18.59 -7.40 -12.07
CA THR A 310 -17.21 -7.27 -11.61
C THR A 310 -17.01 -6.01 -10.77
N ILE A 311 -17.56 -4.86 -11.17
CA ILE A 311 -17.49 -3.62 -10.42
C ILE A 311 -18.19 -3.76 -9.07
N VAL A 312 -19.39 -4.33 -9.03
CA VAL A 312 -20.16 -4.51 -7.77
C VAL A 312 -19.42 -5.44 -6.81
N MET A 313 -18.91 -6.58 -7.28
CA MET A 313 -18.18 -7.54 -6.44
C MET A 313 -16.88 -6.93 -5.90
N LEU A 314 -16.12 -6.23 -6.73
CA LEU A 314 -14.92 -5.52 -6.29
C LEU A 314 -15.24 -4.39 -5.29
N PHE A 315 -16.33 -3.65 -5.52
CA PHE A 315 -16.77 -2.62 -4.58
C PHE A 315 -17.06 -3.20 -3.19
N MET A 316 -17.82 -4.28 -3.12
CA MET A 316 -18.16 -4.95 -1.86
C MET A 316 -16.91 -5.56 -1.19
N PHE A 317 -16.02 -6.17 -1.98
CA PHE A 317 -14.75 -6.72 -1.49
C PHE A 317 -13.87 -5.61 -0.88
N LEU A 318 -13.65 -4.51 -1.61
CA LEU A 318 -12.85 -3.37 -1.16
C LEU A 318 -13.42 -2.69 0.08
N ALA A 319 -14.75 -2.64 0.19
CA ALA A 319 -15.45 -2.18 1.37
C ALA A 319 -15.07 -3.00 2.62
N CYS A 320 -15.08 -4.32 2.51
CA CYS A 320 -14.67 -5.22 3.60
C CYS A 320 -13.20 -5.02 3.98
N VAL A 321 -12.30 -4.88 2.99
CA VAL A 321 -10.88 -4.58 3.22
C VAL A 321 -10.71 -3.25 3.97
N GLY A 322 -11.51 -2.24 3.63
CA GLY A 322 -11.50 -0.94 4.28
C GLY A 322 -11.80 -0.98 5.78
N PHE A 323 -12.65 -1.90 6.22
CA PHE A 323 -12.91 -2.13 7.65
C PHE A 323 -11.87 -3.04 8.31
N THR A 324 -11.40 -4.06 7.62
CA THR A 324 -10.43 -5.02 8.18
C THR A 324 -9.10 -4.36 8.48
N ASN A 325 -8.62 -3.53 7.56
CA ASN A 325 -7.25 -3.03 7.55
C ASN A 325 -6.88 -2.17 8.78
N PRO A 326 -7.60 -1.08 9.11
CA PRO A 326 -7.23 -0.23 10.24
C PRO A 326 -7.30 -0.98 11.58
N ASN A 327 -8.27 -1.87 11.74
CA ASN A 327 -8.46 -2.65 12.96
C ASN A 327 -7.35 -3.71 13.14
N ALA A 328 -6.98 -4.43 12.08
CA ALA A 328 -5.92 -5.41 12.12
C ALA A 328 -4.55 -4.76 12.40
N ALA A 329 -4.27 -3.59 11.79
CA ALA A 329 -3.06 -2.83 12.06
C ALA A 329 -3.01 -2.36 13.53
N ALA A 330 -4.11 -1.82 14.07
CA ALA A 330 -4.20 -1.37 15.45
C ALA A 330 -3.94 -2.51 16.44
N LEU A 331 -4.60 -3.67 16.26
CA LEU A 331 -4.45 -4.84 17.12
C LEU A 331 -3.07 -5.49 17.03
N SER A 332 -2.44 -5.47 15.84
CA SER A 332 -1.08 -5.99 15.69
C SER A 332 -0.07 -5.14 16.45
N LEU A 333 -0.22 -3.82 16.45
CA LEU A 333 0.72 -2.89 17.07
C LEU A 333 0.45 -2.66 18.55
N ALA A 334 -0.72 -3.03 19.06
CA ALA A 334 -1.15 -2.79 20.45
C ALA A 334 -0.15 -3.30 21.51
N PRO A 335 0.54 -4.47 21.37
CA PRO A 335 1.46 -4.94 22.39
C PRO A 335 2.76 -4.11 22.50
N PHE A 336 3.06 -3.23 21.52
CA PHE A 336 4.36 -2.57 21.43
C PHE A 336 4.30 -1.08 21.77
N SER A 337 5.00 -0.70 22.84
CA SER A 337 5.33 0.70 23.15
C SER A 337 6.78 1.03 22.76
N ARG A 338 7.73 0.19 23.18
CA ARG A 338 9.17 0.43 23.00
C ARG A 338 9.69 0.06 21.59
N ASN A 339 9.18 -1.02 21.02
CA ASN A 339 9.61 -1.55 19.71
C ASN A 339 8.63 -1.22 18.55
N ALA A 340 7.76 -0.22 18.75
CA ALA A 340 6.71 0.14 17.78
C ALA A 340 7.26 0.43 16.38
N GLY A 341 8.48 0.99 16.26
CA GLY A 341 9.11 1.23 14.96
C GLY A 341 9.45 -0.06 14.20
N SER A 342 10.03 -1.05 14.88
CA SER A 342 10.33 -2.36 14.28
C SER A 342 9.04 -3.14 13.95
N ALA A 343 8.03 -3.07 14.80
CA ALA A 343 6.73 -3.68 14.56
C ALA A 343 6.03 -3.06 13.34
N SER A 344 6.01 -1.74 13.22
CA SER A 344 5.43 -1.05 12.05
C SER A 344 6.18 -1.37 10.76
N ALA A 345 7.51 -1.47 10.79
CA ALA A 345 8.32 -1.85 9.63
C ALA A 345 8.02 -3.28 9.18
N LEU A 346 7.91 -4.24 10.12
CA LEU A 346 7.54 -5.62 9.82
C LEU A 346 6.11 -5.73 9.28
N LEU A 347 5.16 -4.98 9.89
CA LEU A 347 3.76 -4.95 9.45
C LEU A 347 3.66 -4.50 8.00
N GLY A 348 4.28 -3.39 7.66
CA GLY A 348 4.27 -2.88 6.30
C GLY A 348 5.06 -3.74 5.32
N ALA A 349 6.20 -4.31 5.73
CA ALA A 349 6.97 -5.24 4.91
C ALA A 349 6.18 -6.52 4.62
N ALA A 350 5.47 -7.07 5.62
CA ALA A 350 4.60 -8.24 5.44
C ALA A 350 3.44 -7.91 4.47
N GLN A 351 2.79 -6.76 4.63
CA GLN A 351 1.71 -6.30 3.74
C GLN A 351 2.18 -6.24 2.28
N MET A 352 3.28 -5.56 2.04
CA MET A 352 3.81 -5.39 0.68
C MET A 352 4.39 -6.69 0.11
N GLY A 353 5.03 -7.51 0.95
CA GLY A 353 5.59 -8.79 0.54
C GLY A 353 4.50 -9.80 0.13
N VAL A 354 3.46 -9.97 0.96
CA VAL A 354 2.32 -10.86 0.64
C VAL A 354 1.53 -10.29 -0.54
N GLY A 355 1.39 -8.97 -0.62
CA GLY A 355 0.80 -8.29 -1.78
C GLY A 355 1.59 -8.53 -3.08
N ALA A 356 2.92 -8.52 -3.00
CA ALA A 356 3.77 -8.85 -4.15
C ALA A 356 3.56 -10.30 -4.61
N LEU A 357 3.47 -11.26 -3.67
CA LEU A 357 3.18 -12.67 -4.01
C LEU A 357 1.82 -12.82 -4.69
N ALA A 358 0.79 -12.13 -4.19
CA ALA A 358 -0.53 -12.11 -4.83
C ALA A 358 -0.46 -11.53 -6.25
N SER A 359 0.26 -10.42 -6.43
CA SER A 359 0.47 -9.78 -7.73
C SER A 359 1.23 -10.67 -8.72
N VAL A 360 2.30 -11.37 -8.27
CA VAL A 360 3.01 -12.38 -9.06
C VAL A 360 2.07 -13.51 -9.46
N GLY A 361 1.26 -14.00 -8.51
CA GLY A 361 0.28 -15.06 -8.78
C GLY A 361 -0.71 -14.67 -9.88
N VAL A 362 -1.24 -13.44 -9.87
CA VAL A 362 -2.11 -12.93 -10.95
C VAL A 362 -1.39 -12.94 -12.28
N SER A 363 -0.13 -12.53 -12.31
CA SER A 363 0.66 -12.46 -13.55
C SER A 363 0.99 -13.84 -14.11
N VAL A 364 1.43 -14.77 -13.25
CA VAL A 364 1.86 -16.12 -13.67
C VAL A 364 0.69 -17.00 -14.09
N TRP A 365 -0.46 -16.91 -13.39
CA TRP A 365 -1.66 -17.68 -13.70
C TRP A 365 -2.59 -17.00 -14.69
N SER A 366 -2.17 -15.87 -15.26
CA SER A 366 -2.96 -15.14 -16.25
C SER A 366 -3.30 -16.01 -17.45
N ASN A 367 -4.59 -16.13 -17.76
CA ASN A 367 -5.12 -16.92 -18.87
C ASN A 367 -6.02 -16.10 -19.82
N GLY A 368 -5.91 -14.76 -19.76
CA GLY A 368 -6.74 -13.87 -20.55
C GLY A 368 -8.16 -13.68 -20.03
N THR A 369 -8.47 -14.16 -18.81
CA THR A 369 -9.76 -13.98 -18.14
C THR A 369 -9.60 -13.27 -16.79
N ALA A 370 -10.73 -12.88 -16.15
CA ALA A 370 -10.73 -12.33 -14.81
C ALA A 370 -10.48 -13.39 -13.70
N THR A 371 -10.65 -14.68 -14.02
CA THR A 371 -10.68 -15.77 -13.03
C THR A 371 -9.41 -15.87 -12.18
N PRO A 372 -8.16 -15.75 -12.71
CA PRO A 372 -6.96 -15.79 -11.87
C PRO A 372 -6.92 -14.71 -10.79
N MET A 373 -7.28 -13.47 -11.15
CA MET A 373 -7.36 -12.36 -10.21
C MET A 373 -8.37 -12.65 -9.10
N VAL A 374 -9.57 -13.09 -9.47
CA VAL A 374 -10.67 -13.40 -8.55
C VAL A 374 -10.33 -14.58 -7.65
N ALA A 375 -9.66 -15.61 -8.19
CA ALA A 375 -9.23 -16.79 -7.42
C ALA A 375 -8.22 -16.39 -6.33
N ILE A 376 -7.25 -15.53 -6.64
CA ILE A 376 -6.28 -15.05 -5.66
C ILE A 376 -6.97 -14.20 -4.58
N ILE A 377 -7.93 -13.34 -4.95
CA ILE A 377 -8.75 -12.60 -4.01
C ILE A 377 -9.49 -13.54 -3.05
N ALA A 378 -10.07 -14.62 -3.56
CA ALA A 378 -10.80 -15.61 -2.75
C ALA A 378 -9.83 -16.37 -1.82
N VAL A 379 -8.72 -16.90 -2.36
CA VAL A 379 -7.73 -17.66 -1.58
C VAL A 379 -7.16 -16.81 -0.45
N THR A 380 -6.75 -15.57 -0.73
CA THR A 380 -6.16 -14.69 0.31
C THR A 380 -7.18 -14.31 1.37
N SER A 381 -8.46 -14.12 1.00
CA SER A 381 -9.56 -13.86 1.95
C SER A 381 -9.82 -15.05 2.87
N VAL A 382 -9.89 -16.26 2.32
CA VAL A 382 -10.08 -17.50 3.09
C VAL A 382 -8.89 -17.75 4.02
N LEU A 383 -7.67 -17.55 3.55
CA LEU A 383 -6.47 -17.69 4.38
C LEU A 383 -6.46 -16.66 5.52
N ALA A 384 -6.86 -15.40 5.27
CA ALA A 384 -6.94 -14.37 6.30
C ALA A 384 -7.92 -14.76 7.42
N LEU A 385 -9.11 -15.24 7.05
CA LEU A 385 -10.11 -15.73 8.01
C LEU A 385 -9.61 -16.97 8.74
N GLY A 386 -8.98 -17.91 8.03
CA GLY A 386 -8.39 -19.11 8.61
C GLY A 386 -7.34 -18.80 9.68
N VAL A 387 -6.42 -17.85 9.39
CA VAL A 387 -5.42 -17.39 10.38
C VAL A 387 -6.09 -16.77 11.61
N LEU A 388 -7.13 -15.97 11.43
CA LEU A 388 -7.88 -15.38 12.55
C LEU A 388 -8.52 -16.46 13.43
N VAL A 389 -9.22 -17.43 12.82
CA VAL A 389 -9.88 -18.53 13.53
C VAL A 389 -8.87 -19.40 14.27
N VAL A 390 -7.78 -19.80 13.63
CA VAL A 390 -6.69 -20.58 14.26
C VAL A 390 -6.05 -19.80 15.41
N GLY A 391 -5.88 -18.48 15.26
CA GLY A 391 -5.37 -17.61 16.32
C GLY A 391 -6.24 -17.64 17.57
N TRP A 392 -7.55 -17.62 17.42
CA TRP A 392 -8.52 -17.77 18.54
C TRP A 392 -8.48 -19.17 19.16
N MET A 393 -8.62 -20.19 18.33
CA MET A 393 -8.65 -21.60 18.81
C MET A 393 -7.37 -21.99 19.59
N SER A 394 -6.23 -21.39 19.22
CA SER A 394 -4.95 -21.64 19.89
C SER A 394 -4.70 -20.78 21.13
N GLY A 395 -5.64 -19.91 21.53
CA GLY A 395 -5.50 -19.00 22.66
C GLY A 395 -4.40 -17.92 22.47
N ARG A 396 -3.94 -17.73 21.24
CA ARG A 396 -2.90 -16.72 20.92
C ARG A 396 -3.43 -15.29 20.89
N ILE A 397 -4.74 -15.14 20.75
CA ILE A 397 -5.47 -13.87 20.84
C ILE A 397 -6.71 -14.13 21.70
N ASN A 398 -6.93 -13.25 22.70
CA ASN A 398 -8.09 -13.36 23.58
C ASN A 398 -9.32 -12.74 22.91
N GLU A 399 -10.48 -13.39 23.02
CA GLU A 399 -11.74 -12.68 22.79
C GLU A 399 -11.89 -11.64 23.92
N VAL A 400 -12.19 -10.39 23.56
CA VAL A 400 -12.63 -9.43 24.58
C VAL A 400 -13.96 -9.97 25.14
N SER A 401 -13.94 -10.40 26.39
CA SER A 401 -15.15 -10.73 27.12
C SER A 401 -16.16 -9.58 26.98
N GLU A 402 -17.36 -9.90 26.55
CA GLU A 402 -18.52 -9.01 26.58
C GLU A 402 -18.78 -8.64 28.05
N GLY A 403 -18.23 -7.54 28.50
CA GLY A 403 -18.44 -7.14 29.90
C GLY A 403 -17.54 -6.03 30.36
N ALA A 404 -17.84 -4.79 30.00
CA ALA A 404 -17.65 -3.61 30.85
C ALA A 404 -18.10 -2.35 30.09
N GLY A 405 -19.37 -2.19 29.96
CA GLY A 405 -20.04 -1.02 29.41
C GLY A 405 -21.36 -0.73 30.12
N THR A 406 -21.35 -0.86 31.45
CA THR A 406 -22.39 -0.32 32.33
C THR A 406 -21.69 0.31 33.54
N GLY A 407 -21.48 1.59 33.49
CA GLY A 407 -20.99 2.42 34.55
C GLY A 407 -21.02 3.86 34.09
#